data_2ab742490a6e9d4e4ffc64955e42d2ab
#
_entry.id   2ab742490a6e9d4e4ffc64955e42d2ab
#
_cell.length_a   1.000
_cell.length_b   1.000
_cell.length_c   1.000
_cell.angle_alpha   90.00
_cell.angle_beta   90.00
_cell.angle_gamma   90.00
#
_symmetry.space_group_name_H-M   'P 1'
#
loop_
_entity.id
_entity.type
_entity.pdbx_description
1 polymer ?
#
loop_
_entity_poly.entity_id
_entity_poly.type
_entity_poly.pdbx_seq_one_letter_code
_entity_poly.pdbx_strand_id
1 'polypeptide(L)'
;MGLWDDWIGREETRTDRVDAGLVSRWLATFDRDAPGDGNVPQGLHWCLCLPDAATAKLGPDGHPLRDNGEESFLPPVPLPRRMWASSKIAFLQPLHIGAVVTRTSRILSITEKSGNSGPLAFVDVAHETAGENGLAVREVQSIVYREAVGTEAPLSPPSAGATGFDANGWQSQRVVAPSEPMLFRYSALTF
;
A
#
# COMPACT_ATOMS: atom_id res chain seq x y z
N MET A 1 3.10 -29.37 -4.31
CA MET A 1 3.84 -28.24 -3.74
C MET A 1 3.88 -27.18 -4.81
N GLY A 2 3.29 -26.04 -4.55
CA GLY A 2 3.29 -24.92 -5.51
C GLY A 2 4.68 -24.30 -5.64
N LEU A 3 4.95 -23.60 -6.73
CA LEU A 3 6.25 -22.98 -7.02
C LEU A 3 6.71 -22.01 -5.94
N TRP A 4 5.77 -21.41 -5.21
CA TRP A 4 6.00 -20.33 -4.24
C TRP A 4 5.64 -20.71 -2.79
N ASP A 5 5.40 -21.98 -2.49
CA ASP A 5 4.96 -22.44 -1.15
C ASP A 5 5.95 -22.02 -0.05
N ASP A 6 7.25 -21.96 -0.35
CA ASP A 6 8.30 -21.57 0.59
C ASP A 6 8.25 -20.08 1.00
N TRP A 7 7.50 -19.26 0.28
CA TRP A 7 7.28 -17.86 0.64
C TRP A 7 6.06 -17.65 1.53
N ILE A 8 5.11 -18.58 1.54
CA ILE A 8 3.91 -18.47 2.38
C ILE A 8 4.31 -18.55 3.85
N GLY A 9 3.86 -17.57 4.62
CA GLY A 9 4.19 -17.43 6.03
C GLY A 9 5.48 -16.66 6.33
N ARG A 10 6.24 -16.22 5.29
CA ARG A 10 7.40 -15.34 5.52
C ARG A 10 6.96 -14.03 6.16
N GLU A 11 7.81 -13.53 7.05
CA GLU A 11 7.56 -12.28 7.77
C GLU A 11 8.72 -11.29 7.59
N GLU A 12 8.37 -10.02 7.58
CA GLU A 12 9.30 -8.92 7.82
C GLU A 12 8.73 -7.98 8.87
N THR A 13 9.60 -7.33 9.62
CA THR A 13 9.20 -6.35 10.64
C THR A 13 9.96 -5.05 10.43
N ARG A 14 9.24 -3.92 10.50
CA ARG A 14 9.81 -2.57 10.41
C ARG A 14 9.28 -1.73 11.56
N THR A 15 10.13 -0.83 12.06
CA THR A 15 9.77 0.11 13.13
C THR A 15 9.92 1.53 12.60
N ASP A 16 9.00 2.39 13.01
CA ASP A 16 8.97 3.80 12.64
C ASP A 16 8.39 4.63 13.78
N ARG A 17 8.36 5.93 13.60
CA ARG A 17 7.76 6.88 14.55
C ARG A 17 6.77 7.79 13.83
N VAL A 18 5.63 8.01 14.43
CA VAL A 18 4.63 8.96 13.94
C VAL A 18 5.13 10.38 14.16
N ASP A 19 5.73 10.98 13.13
CA ASP A 19 6.26 12.34 13.15
C ASP A 19 5.17 13.39 12.95
N ALA A 20 5.17 14.46 13.75
CA ALA A 20 4.19 15.54 13.66
C ALA A 20 4.22 16.25 12.28
N GLY A 21 5.42 16.41 11.70
CA GLY A 21 5.59 17.01 10.38
C GLY A 21 5.02 16.11 9.27
N LEU A 22 5.14 14.79 9.40
CA LEU A 22 4.51 13.84 8.49
C LEU A 22 2.98 13.99 8.54
N VAL A 23 2.39 14.01 9.74
CA VAL A 23 0.95 14.20 9.93
C VAL A 23 0.49 15.52 9.31
N SER A 24 1.22 16.62 9.56
CA SER A 24 0.92 17.94 8.99
C SER A 24 0.94 17.92 7.45
N ARG A 25 1.98 17.32 6.85
CA ARG A 25 2.08 17.21 5.38
C ARG A 25 0.97 16.36 4.79
N TRP A 26 0.61 15.25 5.45
CA TRP A 26 -0.49 14.41 5.02
C TRP A 26 -1.83 15.15 5.04
N LEU A 27 -2.15 15.84 6.15
CA LEU A 27 -3.35 16.66 6.27
C LEU A 27 -3.41 17.75 5.21
N ALA A 28 -2.31 18.48 5.01
CA ALA A 28 -2.20 19.52 3.99
C ALA A 28 -2.32 18.96 2.55
N THR A 29 -1.98 17.70 2.31
CA THR A 29 -2.16 17.07 0.98
C THR A 29 -3.65 16.90 0.64
N PHE A 30 -4.49 16.71 1.65
CA PHE A 30 -5.91 16.49 1.50
C PHE A 30 -6.78 17.65 1.97
N ASP A 31 -6.19 18.85 2.18
CA ASP A 31 -6.87 20.04 2.70
C ASP A 31 -7.73 19.72 3.94
N ARG A 32 -7.10 19.09 4.94
CA ARG A 32 -7.74 18.69 6.19
C ARG A 32 -7.14 19.38 7.39
N ASP A 33 -7.99 19.73 8.34
CA ASP A 33 -7.57 20.22 9.64
C ASP A 33 -7.05 19.06 10.52
N ALA A 34 -6.18 19.41 11.47
CA ALA A 34 -5.70 18.46 12.45
C ALA A 34 -6.86 18.01 13.38
N PRO A 35 -6.97 16.71 13.69
CA PRO A 35 -7.87 16.27 14.75
C PRO A 35 -7.50 16.92 16.07
N GLY A 36 -8.52 17.47 16.78
CA GLY A 36 -8.29 18.17 18.04
C GLY A 36 -7.85 17.28 19.21
N ASP A 37 -7.89 15.97 19.03
CA ASP A 37 -7.57 14.95 20.05
C ASP A 37 -6.16 14.37 19.96
N GLY A 38 -5.33 14.88 19.02
CA GLY A 38 -3.97 14.39 18.79
C GLY A 38 -3.89 13.03 18.10
N ASN A 39 -5.03 12.48 17.68
CA ASN A 39 -5.09 11.25 16.92
C ASN A 39 -4.54 11.44 15.49
N VAL A 40 -3.98 10.37 14.97
CA VAL A 40 -3.49 10.32 13.60
C VAL A 40 -4.63 10.00 12.64
N PRO A 41 -4.76 10.70 11.50
CA PRO A 41 -5.77 10.40 10.50
C PRO A 41 -5.66 8.97 9.98
N GLN A 42 -6.80 8.30 9.80
CA GLN A 42 -6.86 7.01 9.13
C GLN A 42 -6.29 7.14 7.71
N GLY A 43 -5.49 6.15 7.29
CA GLY A 43 -4.76 6.18 6.01
C GLY A 43 -3.29 6.63 6.14
N LEU A 44 -2.90 7.37 7.20
CA LEU A 44 -1.51 7.77 7.40
C LEU A 44 -0.56 6.58 7.60
N HIS A 45 -1.06 5.44 8.04
CA HIS A 45 -0.25 4.22 8.21
C HIS A 45 0.49 3.78 6.94
N TRP A 46 -0.02 4.16 5.76
CA TRP A 46 0.68 3.94 4.48
C TRP A 46 1.94 4.79 4.29
N CYS A 47 2.09 5.85 5.09
CA CYS A 47 3.29 6.70 5.10
C CYS A 47 4.30 6.27 6.17
N LEU A 48 4.07 5.16 6.86
CA LEU A 48 4.93 4.64 7.92
C LEU A 48 5.63 3.36 7.48
N CYS A 49 6.81 3.10 8.06
CA CYS A 49 7.60 1.91 7.77
C CYS A 49 7.95 1.77 6.27
N LEU A 50 8.17 2.89 5.60
CA LEU A 50 8.50 2.92 4.18
C LEU A 50 9.88 2.28 3.91
N PRO A 51 10.13 1.81 2.67
CA PRO A 51 11.47 1.42 2.27
C PRO A 51 12.39 2.64 2.24
N ASP A 52 13.68 2.42 2.53
CA ASP A 52 14.74 3.42 2.58
C ASP A 52 15.83 3.20 1.52
N ALA A 53 15.44 2.63 0.39
CA ALA A 53 16.35 2.32 -0.70
C ALA A 53 17.00 3.58 -1.27
N ALA A 54 18.33 3.53 -1.46
CA ALA A 54 19.04 4.61 -2.14
C ALA A 54 18.53 4.79 -3.59
N THR A 55 18.52 6.03 -4.10
CA THR A 55 18.03 6.35 -5.45
C THR A 55 18.66 5.48 -6.54
N ALA A 56 19.93 5.14 -6.42
CA ALA A 56 20.62 4.25 -7.36
C ALA A 56 20.12 2.79 -7.33
N LYS A 57 19.29 2.44 -6.35
CA LYS A 57 18.64 1.12 -6.19
C LYS A 57 17.15 1.16 -6.46
N LEU A 58 16.66 2.21 -7.10
CA LEU A 58 15.27 2.29 -7.55
C LEU A 58 15.13 1.80 -8.99
N GLY A 59 13.99 1.18 -9.28
CA GLY A 59 13.57 0.84 -10.63
C GLY A 59 13.04 2.05 -11.39
N PRO A 60 12.75 1.91 -12.68
CA PRO A 60 12.20 2.99 -13.50
C PRO A 60 10.79 3.44 -13.07
N ASP A 61 10.12 2.65 -12.26
CA ASP A 61 8.83 2.93 -11.64
C ASP A 61 8.94 3.68 -10.30
N GLY A 62 10.17 4.01 -9.85
CA GLY A 62 10.45 4.68 -8.60
C GLY A 62 10.45 3.79 -7.35
N HIS A 63 10.08 2.51 -7.49
CA HIS A 63 10.13 1.56 -6.37
C HIS A 63 11.51 0.91 -6.23
N PRO A 64 11.86 0.41 -5.03
CA PRO A 64 13.08 -0.36 -4.85
C PRO A 64 13.18 -1.50 -5.87
N LEU A 65 14.38 -1.69 -6.41
CA LEU A 65 14.67 -2.84 -7.26
C LEU A 65 14.26 -4.11 -6.53
N ARG A 66 13.67 -5.04 -7.27
CA ARG A 66 13.24 -6.32 -6.68
C ARG A 66 14.47 -7.10 -6.24
N ASP A 67 14.40 -7.58 -5.03
CA ASP A 67 15.27 -8.65 -4.58
C ASP A 67 14.68 -9.96 -5.10
N ASN A 68 15.44 -10.65 -5.95
CA ASN A 68 15.07 -11.96 -6.50
C ASN A 68 15.81 -13.11 -5.79
N GLY A 69 16.45 -12.83 -4.66
CA GLY A 69 17.11 -13.83 -3.85
C GLY A 69 16.13 -14.75 -3.11
N GLU A 70 16.61 -15.91 -2.70
CA GLU A 70 15.83 -16.88 -1.93
C GLU A 70 15.37 -16.33 -0.57
N GLU A 71 16.11 -15.36 -0.02
CA GLU A 71 15.81 -14.70 1.26
C GLU A 71 14.87 -13.48 1.12
N SER A 72 14.46 -13.13 -0.11
CA SER A 72 13.57 -12.00 -0.32
C SER A 72 12.23 -12.19 0.38
N PHE A 73 11.65 -11.10 0.92
CA PHE A 73 10.32 -11.18 1.53
C PHE A 73 9.26 -11.57 0.50
N LEU A 74 9.19 -10.86 -0.62
CA LEU A 74 8.26 -11.18 -1.71
C LEU A 74 8.86 -12.22 -2.67
N PRO A 75 8.03 -13.11 -3.23
CA PRO A 75 8.50 -14.11 -4.19
C PRO A 75 9.06 -13.47 -5.46
N PRO A 76 10.10 -14.07 -6.08
CA PRO A 76 10.71 -13.57 -7.31
C PRO A 76 9.87 -13.93 -8.55
N VAL A 77 8.59 -13.55 -8.54
CA VAL A 77 7.67 -13.81 -9.65
C VAL A 77 8.22 -13.21 -10.94
N PRO A 78 8.38 -14.00 -12.03
CA PRO A 78 9.02 -13.56 -13.28
C PRO A 78 8.10 -12.70 -14.16
N LEU A 79 7.20 -11.92 -13.55
CA LEU A 79 6.31 -10.98 -14.23
C LEU A 79 6.77 -9.55 -13.94
N PRO A 80 7.03 -8.72 -14.96
CA PRO A 80 7.75 -7.46 -14.79
C PRO A 80 6.96 -6.38 -14.05
N ARG A 81 5.64 -6.35 -14.13
CA ARG A 81 4.83 -5.33 -13.46
C ARG A 81 4.29 -5.84 -12.14
N ARG A 82 4.53 -5.08 -11.07
CA ARG A 82 3.96 -5.28 -9.75
C ARG A 82 3.04 -4.11 -9.42
N MET A 83 1.82 -4.38 -9.03
CA MET A 83 0.80 -3.36 -8.79
C MET A 83 0.02 -3.68 -7.51
N TRP A 84 -0.44 -2.66 -6.83
CA TRP A 84 -1.43 -2.79 -5.76
C TRP A 84 -2.81 -3.07 -6.38
N ALA A 85 -3.38 -4.22 -6.09
CA ALA A 85 -4.68 -4.60 -6.61
C ALA A 85 -5.83 -4.17 -5.70
N SER A 86 -5.69 -4.42 -4.39
CA SER A 86 -6.70 -4.04 -3.38
C SER A 86 -6.13 -4.07 -1.98
N SER A 87 -6.84 -3.46 -1.04
CA SER A 87 -6.62 -3.64 0.40
C SER A 87 -7.94 -3.75 1.15
N LYS A 88 -7.92 -4.59 2.19
CA LYS A 88 -8.96 -4.65 3.21
C LYS A 88 -8.34 -4.22 4.53
N ILE A 89 -8.86 -3.13 5.12
CA ILE A 89 -8.25 -2.48 6.27
C ILE A 89 -9.25 -2.43 7.44
N ALA A 90 -8.76 -2.75 8.63
CA ALA A 90 -9.47 -2.55 9.89
C ALA A 90 -8.65 -1.59 10.77
N PHE A 91 -9.24 -0.47 11.13
CA PHE A 91 -8.69 0.47 12.11
C PHE A 91 -9.24 0.08 13.48
N LEU A 92 -8.39 -0.44 14.34
CA LEU A 92 -8.76 -1.04 15.63
C LEU A 92 -8.56 -0.07 16.78
N GLN A 93 -7.48 0.72 16.73
CA GLN A 93 -7.16 1.73 17.72
C GLN A 93 -6.52 2.94 17.03
N PRO A 94 -6.65 4.15 17.59
CA PRO A 94 -5.95 5.32 17.08
C PRO A 94 -4.45 5.19 17.30
N LEU A 95 -3.67 5.70 16.35
CA LEU A 95 -2.27 6.04 16.53
C LEU A 95 -2.16 7.49 16.96
N HIS A 96 -1.11 7.84 17.71
CA HIS A 96 -0.88 9.17 18.23
C HIS A 96 0.43 9.75 17.69
N ILE A 97 0.50 11.07 17.57
CA ILE A 97 1.74 11.77 17.23
C ILE A 97 2.80 11.48 18.30
N GLY A 98 3.99 11.13 17.86
CA GLY A 98 5.11 10.76 18.72
C GLY A 98 5.22 9.26 19.03
N ALA A 99 4.16 8.49 18.79
CA ALA A 99 4.17 7.05 19.04
C ALA A 99 5.21 6.32 18.17
N VAL A 100 5.90 5.36 18.78
CA VAL A 100 6.67 4.37 18.05
C VAL A 100 5.72 3.29 17.55
N VAL A 101 5.84 2.92 16.29
CA VAL A 101 5.03 1.86 15.67
C VAL A 101 5.91 0.75 15.14
N THR A 102 5.39 -0.45 15.18
CA THR A 102 6.01 -1.62 14.56
C THR A 102 5.01 -2.23 13.58
N ARG A 103 5.41 -2.41 12.32
CA ARG A 103 4.65 -3.11 11.32
C ARG A 103 5.26 -4.49 11.07
N THR A 104 4.48 -5.53 11.31
CA THR A 104 4.79 -6.90 10.91
C THR A 104 4.00 -7.23 9.65
N SER A 105 4.70 -7.66 8.60
CA SER A 105 4.13 -8.05 7.32
C SER A 105 4.31 -9.56 7.15
N ARG A 106 3.25 -10.27 6.76
CA ARG A 106 3.27 -11.73 6.55
C ARG A 106 2.60 -12.11 5.24
N ILE A 107 3.24 -12.95 4.43
CA ILE A 107 2.61 -13.50 3.23
C ILE A 107 1.57 -14.55 3.62
N LEU A 108 0.32 -14.30 3.24
CA LEU A 108 -0.81 -15.19 3.55
C LEU A 108 -1.04 -16.23 2.47
N SER A 109 -0.98 -15.81 1.20
CA SER A 109 -1.25 -16.66 0.06
C SER A 109 -0.56 -16.16 -1.20
N ILE A 110 -0.31 -17.10 -2.11
CA ILE A 110 0.18 -16.80 -3.46
C ILE A 110 -0.67 -17.60 -4.43
N THR A 111 -1.31 -16.92 -5.39
CA THR A 111 -2.24 -17.55 -6.33
C THR A 111 -1.89 -17.14 -7.75
N GLU A 112 -1.59 -18.11 -8.60
CA GLU A 112 -1.40 -17.90 -10.02
C GLU A 112 -2.73 -18.05 -10.77
N LYS A 113 -2.99 -17.16 -11.70
CA LYS A 113 -4.17 -17.16 -12.58
C LYS A 113 -3.76 -16.88 -14.00
N SER A 114 -4.53 -17.39 -14.94
CA SER A 114 -4.45 -17.02 -16.35
C SER A 114 -5.69 -16.23 -16.72
N GLY A 115 -5.52 -14.98 -17.11
CA GLY A 115 -6.59 -14.10 -17.57
C GLY A 115 -6.48 -13.80 -19.07
N ASN A 116 -7.43 -13.03 -19.60
CA ASN A 116 -7.44 -12.60 -20.99
C ASN A 116 -6.19 -11.77 -21.38
N SER A 117 -5.51 -11.18 -20.40
CA SER A 117 -4.30 -10.37 -20.57
C SER A 117 -3.01 -11.12 -20.23
N GLY A 118 -3.04 -12.46 -20.19
CA GLY A 118 -1.88 -13.29 -19.90
C GLY A 118 -1.83 -13.79 -18.45
N PRO A 119 -0.67 -14.29 -18.01
CA PRO A 119 -0.46 -14.80 -16.66
C PRO A 119 -0.52 -13.69 -15.62
N LEU A 120 -1.07 -14.01 -14.47
CA LEU A 120 -1.17 -13.16 -13.30
C LEU A 120 -0.73 -13.95 -12.07
N ALA A 121 -0.03 -13.32 -11.15
CA ALA A 121 0.20 -13.87 -9.82
C ALA A 121 -0.26 -12.87 -8.77
N PHE A 122 -1.08 -13.32 -7.83
CA PHE A 122 -1.54 -12.54 -6.70
C PHE A 122 -0.80 -12.97 -5.45
N VAL A 123 -0.30 -12.00 -4.70
CA VAL A 123 0.34 -12.21 -3.39
C VAL A 123 -0.46 -11.42 -2.37
N ASP A 124 -1.11 -12.11 -1.44
CA ASP A 124 -1.81 -11.48 -0.34
C ASP A 124 -0.87 -11.37 0.86
N VAL A 125 -0.72 -10.15 1.35
CA VAL A 125 0.16 -9.83 2.48
C VAL A 125 -0.68 -9.22 3.60
N ALA A 126 -0.63 -9.81 4.79
CA ALA A 126 -1.14 -9.18 5.99
C ALA A 126 -0.11 -8.19 6.54
N HIS A 127 -0.55 -6.99 6.87
CA HIS A 127 0.23 -5.99 7.59
C HIS A 127 -0.46 -5.70 8.91
N GLU A 128 0.24 -5.89 10.01
CA GLU A 128 -0.21 -5.55 11.35
C GLU A 128 0.67 -4.42 11.89
N THR A 129 0.06 -3.23 12.06
CA THR A 129 0.74 -2.06 12.64
C THR A 129 0.30 -1.91 14.08
N ALA A 130 1.24 -2.09 15.00
CA ALA A 130 1.04 -1.94 16.43
C ALA A 130 1.72 -0.65 16.93
N GLY A 131 1.06 0.04 17.85
CA GLY A 131 1.61 1.14 18.63
C GLY A 131 1.73 0.76 20.11
N GLU A 132 1.91 1.75 20.98
CA GLU A 132 2.08 1.55 22.43
C GLU A 132 0.89 0.84 23.08
N ASN A 133 -0.33 1.03 22.55
CA ASN A 133 -1.56 0.43 23.08
C ASN A 133 -1.91 -0.92 22.39
N GLY A 134 -0.99 -1.50 21.64
CA GLY A 134 -1.20 -2.74 20.92
C GLY A 134 -1.55 -2.54 19.44
N LEU A 135 -2.23 -3.52 18.85
CA LEU A 135 -2.56 -3.55 17.43
C LEU A 135 -3.53 -2.42 17.06
N ALA A 136 -3.06 -1.49 16.22
CA ALA A 136 -3.81 -0.31 15.81
C ALA A 136 -4.45 -0.47 14.42
N VAL A 137 -3.73 -1.04 13.47
CA VAL A 137 -4.23 -1.23 12.10
C VAL A 137 -3.90 -2.65 11.63
N ARG A 138 -4.89 -3.30 11.05
CA ARG A 138 -4.72 -4.57 10.31
C ARG A 138 -5.13 -4.35 8.86
N GLU A 139 -4.25 -4.68 7.95
CA GLU A 139 -4.48 -4.61 6.52
C GLU A 139 -4.18 -5.96 5.88
N VAL A 140 -4.99 -6.37 4.91
CA VAL A 140 -4.63 -7.41 3.94
C VAL A 140 -4.53 -6.73 2.59
N GLN A 141 -3.30 -6.62 2.10
CA GLN A 141 -2.96 -6.06 0.79
C GLN A 141 -2.86 -7.19 -0.23
N SER A 142 -3.54 -7.06 -1.36
CA SER A 142 -3.37 -7.93 -2.51
C SER A 142 -2.48 -7.24 -3.54
N ILE A 143 -1.35 -7.85 -3.82
CA ILE A 143 -0.38 -7.42 -4.82
C ILE A 143 -0.56 -8.29 -6.05
N VAL A 144 -0.65 -7.68 -7.24
CA VAL A 144 -0.73 -8.42 -8.51
C VAL A 144 0.53 -8.21 -9.34
N TYR A 145 1.07 -9.31 -9.82
CA TYR A 145 2.14 -9.35 -10.83
C TYR A 145 1.54 -9.68 -12.18
N ARG A 146 1.99 -9.02 -13.22
CA ARG A 146 1.51 -9.20 -14.59
C ARG A 146 2.59 -8.88 -15.63
N GLU A 147 2.32 -9.28 -16.87
CA GLU A 147 3.13 -8.91 -18.03
C GLU A 147 3.18 -7.40 -18.24
N ALA A 148 4.27 -6.93 -18.84
CA ALA A 148 4.38 -5.56 -19.31
C ALA A 148 3.41 -5.35 -20.50
N VAL A 149 2.75 -4.21 -20.51
CA VAL A 149 2.04 -3.74 -21.70
C VAL A 149 3.10 -3.25 -22.69
N GLY A 150 2.99 -3.65 -23.96
CA GLY A 150 3.91 -3.16 -25.00
C GLY A 150 3.94 -1.62 -25.04
N THR A 151 5.11 -1.04 -25.26
CA THR A 151 5.31 0.42 -25.31
C THR A 151 4.45 1.13 -26.35
N GLU A 152 4.05 0.41 -27.38
CA GLU A 152 3.19 0.87 -28.49
C GLU A 152 1.69 0.63 -28.25
N ALA A 153 1.32 -0.03 -27.16
CA ALA A 153 -0.08 -0.28 -26.86
C ALA A 153 -0.80 1.05 -26.57
N PRO A 154 -1.95 1.31 -27.18
CA PRO A 154 -2.70 2.52 -26.91
C PRO A 154 -3.09 2.57 -25.43
N LEU A 155 -3.04 3.77 -24.84
CA LEU A 155 -3.56 3.99 -23.50
C LEU A 155 -5.04 3.60 -23.50
N SER A 156 -5.36 2.59 -22.70
CA SER A 156 -6.75 2.19 -22.47
C SER A 156 -7.15 2.70 -21.08
N PRO A 157 -7.84 3.85 -21.01
CA PRO A 157 -8.34 4.31 -19.73
C PRO A 157 -9.31 3.27 -19.16
N PRO A 158 -9.36 3.11 -17.83
CA PRO A 158 -10.32 2.21 -17.21
C PRO A 158 -11.74 2.63 -17.62
N SER A 159 -12.62 1.65 -17.81
CA SER A 159 -14.05 1.93 -18.00
C SER A 159 -14.55 2.79 -16.85
N ALA A 160 -15.41 3.76 -17.15
CA ALA A 160 -16.08 4.52 -16.11
C ALA A 160 -16.76 3.52 -15.14
N GLY A 161 -16.52 3.70 -13.86
CA GLY A 161 -17.20 2.93 -12.83
C GLY A 161 -18.72 3.19 -12.85
N ALA A 162 -19.45 2.46 -12.01
CA ALA A 162 -20.89 2.72 -11.85
C ALA A 162 -21.12 4.19 -11.53
N THR A 163 -21.96 4.84 -12.32
CA THR A 163 -22.39 6.22 -12.08
C THR A 163 -23.38 6.23 -10.93
N GLY A 164 -22.97 6.77 -9.80
CA GLY A 164 -23.80 6.96 -8.63
C GLY A 164 -23.40 6.09 -7.45
N PHE A 165 -22.68 6.69 -6.54
CA PHE A 165 -22.50 6.15 -5.20
C PHE A 165 -23.74 6.51 -4.38
N ASP A 166 -24.44 5.53 -3.85
CA ASP A 166 -25.53 5.76 -2.90
C ASP A 166 -24.95 6.11 -1.53
N ALA A 167 -25.07 7.39 -1.16
CA ALA A 167 -24.61 7.89 0.13
C ALA A 167 -25.63 7.71 1.26
N ASN A 168 -26.82 7.16 0.98
CA ASN A 168 -27.83 6.92 2.00
C ASN A 168 -27.29 5.97 3.09
N GLY A 169 -27.49 6.33 4.34
CA GLY A 169 -27.04 5.55 5.48
C GLY A 169 -25.58 5.81 5.92
N TRP A 170 -24.82 6.64 5.20
CA TRP A 170 -23.49 7.07 5.61
C TRP A 170 -23.54 8.35 6.45
N GLN A 171 -22.79 8.38 7.55
CA GLN A 171 -22.77 9.54 8.47
C GLN A 171 -22.09 10.78 7.87
N SER A 172 -21.14 10.57 6.98
CA SER A 172 -20.45 11.65 6.28
C SER A 172 -19.99 11.22 4.90
N GLN A 173 -19.93 12.15 3.98
CA GLN A 173 -19.43 11.97 2.62
C GLN A 173 -18.41 13.07 2.31
N ARG A 174 -17.35 12.71 1.64
CA ARG A 174 -16.38 13.65 1.09
C ARG A 174 -16.06 13.27 -0.34
N VAL A 175 -16.12 14.26 -1.21
CA VAL A 175 -15.67 14.14 -2.61
C VAL A 175 -14.24 14.67 -2.69
N VAL A 176 -13.34 13.88 -3.24
CA VAL A 176 -11.96 14.27 -3.51
C VAL A 176 -11.73 14.20 -5.02
N ALA A 177 -11.35 15.32 -5.62
CA ALA A 177 -10.94 15.39 -7.02
C ALA A 177 -9.39 15.44 -7.04
N PRO A 178 -8.71 14.34 -7.41
CA PRO A 178 -7.25 14.33 -7.41
C PRO A 178 -6.72 15.31 -8.47
N SER A 179 -5.83 16.21 -8.06
CA SER A 179 -5.05 17.07 -8.95
C SER A 179 -3.63 16.51 -9.12
N GLU A 180 -2.92 16.91 -10.18
CA GLU A 180 -1.53 16.50 -10.38
C GLU A 180 -0.63 16.83 -9.16
N PRO A 181 -0.71 18.05 -8.56
CA PRO A 181 0.03 18.34 -7.33
C PRO A 181 -0.33 17.43 -6.15
N MET A 182 -1.63 17.09 -5.99
CA MET A 182 -2.06 16.17 -4.93
C MET A 182 -1.49 14.77 -5.13
N LEU A 183 -1.54 14.24 -6.36
CA LEU A 183 -1.00 12.93 -6.70
C LEU A 183 0.51 12.87 -6.46
N PHE A 184 1.24 13.91 -6.89
CA PHE A 184 2.68 14.01 -6.65
C PHE A 184 3.03 14.04 -5.15
N ARG A 185 2.30 14.86 -4.38
CA ARG A 185 2.51 14.96 -2.92
C ARG A 185 2.19 13.64 -2.22
N TYR A 186 1.09 13.01 -2.58
CA TYR A 186 0.70 11.71 -2.02
C TYR A 186 1.75 10.64 -2.34
N SER A 187 2.19 10.56 -3.58
CA SER A 187 3.24 9.64 -4.01
C SER A 187 4.54 9.86 -3.22
N ALA A 188 4.94 11.13 -3.02
CA ALA A 188 6.14 11.45 -2.23
C ALA A 188 6.01 11.13 -0.73
N LEU A 189 4.79 11.02 -0.18
CA LEU A 189 4.54 10.63 1.20
C LEU A 189 4.49 9.11 1.40
N THR A 190 4.15 8.37 0.36
CA THR A 190 3.93 6.91 0.43
C THR A 190 5.02 6.09 -0.27
N PHE A 191 6.05 6.74 -0.82
CA PHE A 191 7.17 6.22 -1.60
C PHE A 191 6.87 6.02 -3.08
#